data_c5c3b5e384c1e9ce436c604a59f47956
#
_entry.id   c5c3b5e384c1e9ce436c604a59f47956
#
_cell.length_a   1.000
_cell.length_b   1.000
_cell.length_c   1.000
_cell.angle_alpha   90.00
_cell.angle_beta   90.00
_cell.angle_gamma   90.00
#
_symmetry.space_group_name_H-M   'P 1'
#
loop_
_entity.id
_entity.type
_entity.pdbx_description
1 polymer ?
#
loop_
_entity_poly.entity_id
_entity_poly.type
_entity_poly.pdbx_seq_one_letter_code
_entity_poly.pdbx_strand_id
1 'polypeptide(L)'
;IEWAWELLVNVWGFPPSRLYATVYQPEQNDPAEFDKEAHDAWSMIFTSAGLDPGVHVVTGGKKDNFWMMGETGPCGPCSELHLDLTPYGDSKGSLVNADSHFCIEIWNLVFIQFNADRQGNFTPLSAKHVDTGMGFERVAAVLQSTKGFTDFSNPTSNYDTDVFSPIFDKIEELSGKSYQSTLPSNGKPSSDQEETDVAFRVIGDHLRALCFSIADGILPGNTDRNYVLRRILRRGVRYGRNLGFDDPFFHKLAPVLIDQLGSIFPELEKRKDLICKTLQSEETSFNKTLDRGIDLFNREIKGLKDGAQIPGTFAFKLYDTYGFPFDLTQLMGRENGLTIDIAGFETEMETQKKRARE
;
A
#
# COMPACT_ATOMS: atom_id res chain seq x y z
N ILE A 1 3.16 24.58 -2.97
CA ILE A 1 2.14 24.64 -4.02
C ILE A 1 2.79 25.03 -5.36
N GLU A 2 3.41 26.20 -5.48
CA GLU A 2 4.04 26.67 -6.73
C GLU A 2 5.11 25.69 -7.25
N TRP A 3 5.97 25.17 -6.39
CA TRP A 3 6.98 24.17 -6.77
C TRP A 3 6.37 22.83 -7.22
N ALA A 4 5.24 22.43 -6.63
CA ALA A 4 4.54 21.23 -7.07
C ALA A 4 3.98 21.40 -8.50
N TRP A 5 3.39 22.55 -8.78
CA TRP A 5 2.93 22.89 -10.14
C TRP A 5 4.10 22.97 -11.13
N GLU A 6 5.17 23.66 -10.76
CA GLU A 6 6.37 23.79 -11.60
C GLU A 6 6.91 22.40 -11.98
N LEU A 7 7.08 21.51 -10.99
CA LEU A 7 7.59 20.18 -11.24
C LEU A 7 6.67 19.36 -12.14
N LEU A 8 5.38 19.30 -11.82
CA LEU A 8 4.45 18.47 -12.58
C LEU A 8 4.21 19.03 -14.00
N VAL A 9 3.93 20.32 -14.11
CA VAL A 9 3.47 20.90 -15.38
C VAL A 9 4.65 21.36 -16.23
N ASN A 10 5.57 22.16 -15.66
CA ASN A 10 6.63 22.78 -16.44
C ASN A 10 7.81 21.85 -16.69
N VAL A 11 8.12 20.93 -15.76
CA VAL A 11 9.27 20.02 -15.88
C VAL A 11 8.84 18.67 -16.45
N TRP A 12 7.77 18.05 -15.91
CA TRP A 12 7.34 16.71 -16.31
C TRP A 12 6.24 16.70 -17.39
N GLY A 13 5.65 17.85 -17.71
CA GLY A 13 4.69 17.99 -18.81
C GLY A 13 3.30 17.37 -18.53
N PHE A 14 2.90 17.28 -17.25
CA PHE A 14 1.53 16.90 -16.93
C PHE A 14 0.53 17.87 -17.59
N PRO A 15 -0.55 17.39 -18.23
CA PRO A 15 -1.53 18.27 -18.86
C PRO A 15 -2.32 19.04 -17.81
N PRO A 16 -2.24 20.38 -17.76
CA PRO A 16 -2.89 21.20 -16.73
C PRO A 16 -4.39 20.99 -16.64
N SER A 17 -5.04 20.80 -17.79
CA SER A 17 -6.49 20.58 -17.88
C SER A 17 -7.00 19.30 -17.25
N ARG A 18 -6.11 18.37 -16.92
CA ARG A 18 -6.43 17.09 -16.25
C ARG A 18 -6.08 17.09 -14.77
N LEU A 19 -5.45 18.16 -14.28
CA LEU A 19 -5.07 18.29 -12.87
C LEU A 19 -6.17 18.96 -12.06
N TYR A 20 -6.42 18.44 -10.88
CA TYR A 20 -7.29 19.02 -9.86
C TYR A 20 -6.50 19.11 -8.55
N ALA A 21 -6.71 20.20 -7.81
CA ALA A 21 -6.17 20.36 -6.48
C ALA A 21 -7.29 20.32 -5.45
N THR A 22 -7.09 19.62 -4.34
CA THR A 22 -8.02 19.65 -3.22
C THR A 22 -7.55 20.64 -2.16
N VAL A 23 -8.48 21.22 -1.42
CA VAL A 23 -8.19 22.09 -0.28
C VAL A 23 -9.12 21.75 0.88
N TYR A 24 -8.61 21.91 2.10
CA TYR A 24 -9.35 21.59 3.30
C TYR A 24 -10.53 22.53 3.54
N GLN A 25 -11.71 21.94 3.70
CA GLN A 25 -12.96 22.59 4.11
C GLN A 25 -13.43 21.96 5.41
N PRO A 26 -13.46 22.72 6.56
CA PRO A 26 -13.87 22.15 7.83
C PRO A 26 -15.38 21.86 7.90
N GLU A 27 -15.72 20.86 8.69
CA GLU A 27 -17.05 20.65 9.25
C GLU A 27 -17.14 21.23 10.67
N GLN A 28 -18.34 21.16 11.28
CA GLN A 28 -18.52 21.64 12.64
C GLN A 28 -17.66 20.85 13.63
N ASN A 29 -16.87 21.57 14.45
CA ASN A 29 -15.92 21.05 15.44
C ASN A 29 -14.63 20.45 14.87
N ASP A 30 -14.32 20.70 13.63
CA ASP A 30 -13.04 20.32 13.06
C ASP A 30 -11.87 21.18 13.61
N PRO A 31 -10.63 20.64 13.59
CA PRO A 31 -9.50 21.26 14.30
C PRO A 31 -8.94 22.52 13.65
N ALA A 32 -9.20 22.75 12.36
CA ALA A 32 -8.66 23.87 11.60
C ALA A 32 -9.77 24.63 10.86
N GLU A 33 -9.50 25.87 10.51
CA GLU A 33 -10.36 26.68 9.63
C GLU A 33 -10.15 26.28 8.15
N PHE A 34 -11.01 26.83 7.28
CA PHE A 34 -10.86 26.67 5.83
C PHE A 34 -9.45 27.11 5.38
N ASP A 35 -8.78 26.27 4.58
CA ASP A 35 -7.46 26.60 4.08
C ASP A 35 -7.52 27.58 2.90
N LYS A 36 -7.77 28.84 3.27
CA LYS A 36 -7.87 29.93 2.30
C LYS A 36 -6.55 30.19 1.57
N GLU A 37 -5.42 29.99 2.24
CA GLU A 37 -4.09 30.22 1.66
C GLU A 37 -3.84 29.24 0.51
N ALA A 38 -4.11 27.96 0.71
CA ALA A 38 -3.99 26.95 -0.34
C ALA A 38 -5.01 27.18 -1.46
N HIS A 39 -6.25 27.51 -1.12
CA HIS A 39 -7.30 27.80 -2.11
C HIS A 39 -6.93 28.98 -3.02
N ASP A 40 -6.46 30.07 -2.45
CA ASP A 40 -6.09 31.27 -3.21
C ASP A 40 -4.86 31.00 -4.10
N ALA A 41 -3.86 30.28 -3.58
CA ALA A 41 -2.69 29.89 -4.34
C ALA A 41 -3.03 29.04 -5.56
N TRP A 42 -3.83 27.98 -5.36
CA TRP A 42 -4.27 27.14 -6.47
C TRP A 42 -5.16 27.91 -7.46
N SER A 43 -6.06 28.76 -6.96
CA SER A 43 -6.93 29.56 -7.82
C SER A 43 -6.14 30.49 -8.72
N MET A 44 -5.08 31.12 -8.22
CA MET A 44 -4.18 31.94 -9.04
C MET A 44 -3.44 31.11 -10.09
N ILE A 45 -2.94 29.93 -9.71
CA ILE A 45 -2.18 29.05 -10.60
C ILE A 45 -3.08 28.55 -11.75
N PHE A 46 -4.25 28.01 -11.46
CA PHE A 46 -5.18 27.53 -12.49
C PHE A 46 -5.68 28.66 -13.38
N THR A 47 -5.99 29.85 -12.82
CA THR A 47 -6.35 31.02 -13.61
C THR A 47 -5.21 31.44 -14.56
N SER A 48 -3.96 31.43 -14.08
CA SER A 48 -2.78 31.75 -14.89
C SER A 48 -2.56 30.74 -16.02
N ALA A 49 -2.97 29.51 -15.81
CA ALA A 49 -2.96 28.45 -16.83
C ALA A 49 -4.18 28.50 -17.79
N GLY A 50 -5.06 29.49 -17.65
CA GLY A 50 -6.27 29.63 -18.46
C GLY A 50 -7.41 28.66 -18.11
N LEU A 51 -7.39 28.12 -16.90
CA LEU A 51 -8.37 27.16 -16.38
C LEU A 51 -9.28 27.81 -15.33
N ASP A 52 -10.49 27.28 -15.21
CA ASP A 52 -11.47 27.77 -14.22
C ASP A 52 -11.16 27.18 -12.84
N PRO A 53 -10.72 27.99 -11.85
CA PRO A 53 -10.50 27.50 -10.50
C PRO A 53 -11.76 26.94 -9.83
N GLY A 54 -12.97 27.39 -10.23
CA GLY A 54 -14.22 26.82 -9.74
C GLY A 54 -14.44 25.35 -10.14
N VAL A 55 -13.67 24.87 -11.11
CA VAL A 55 -13.68 23.46 -11.57
C VAL A 55 -12.49 22.70 -11.03
N HIS A 56 -11.30 23.33 -11.01
CA HIS A 56 -10.04 22.67 -10.75
C HIS A 56 -9.58 22.70 -9.27
N VAL A 57 -10.21 23.55 -8.43
CA VAL A 57 -9.97 23.56 -6.99
C VAL A 57 -11.19 22.99 -6.27
N VAL A 58 -11.05 21.79 -5.74
CA VAL A 58 -12.13 21.02 -5.10
C VAL A 58 -11.95 21.06 -3.58
N THR A 59 -13.03 21.24 -2.83
CA THR A 59 -12.97 21.21 -1.36
C THR A 59 -13.15 19.79 -0.85
N GLY A 60 -12.35 19.40 0.16
CA GLY A 60 -12.45 18.12 0.86
C GLY A 60 -12.47 18.30 2.38
N GLY A 61 -13.17 17.41 3.06
CA GLY A 61 -13.31 17.43 4.51
C GLY A 61 -12.10 16.84 5.23
N LYS A 62 -12.26 16.66 6.55
CA LYS A 62 -11.20 16.11 7.41
C LYS A 62 -10.71 14.72 6.98
N LYS A 63 -11.57 13.90 6.42
CA LYS A 63 -11.21 12.55 5.96
C LYS A 63 -10.15 12.60 4.85
N ASP A 64 -10.27 13.54 3.92
CA ASP A 64 -9.46 13.58 2.70
C ASP A 64 -8.36 14.66 2.79
N ASN A 65 -8.64 15.81 3.40
CA ASN A 65 -7.74 16.96 3.40
C ASN A 65 -7.23 17.40 4.79
N PHE A 66 -7.21 16.48 5.77
CA PHE A 66 -6.54 16.72 7.05
C PHE A 66 -5.65 15.52 7.41
N TRP A 67 -4.35 15.68 7.22
CA TRP A 67 -3.39 14.62 7.47
C TRP A 67 -3.00 14.54 8.94
N MET A 68 -2.89 13.33 9.46
CA MET A 68 -2.42 13.03 10.82
C MET A 68 -1.36 11.93 10.75
N MET A 69 -0.25 12.10 11.48
CA MET A 69 0.81 11.09 11.55
C MET A 69 0.32 9.77 12.17
N GLY A 70 -0.70 9.84 13.01
CA GLY A 70 -1.33 8.70 13.67
C GLY A 70 -2.47 9.18 14.58
N GLU A 71 -2.80 8.43 15.62
CA GLU A 71 -3.77 8.87 16.63
C GLU A 71 -3.28 10.09 17.41
N THR A 72 -1.96 10.28 17.48
CA THR A 72 -1.30 11.42 18.15
C THR A 72 -0.11 11.89 17.32
N GLY A 73 0.30 13.12 17.50
CA GLY A 73 1.49 13.70 16.86
C GLY A 73 1.20 14.83 15.90
N PRO A 74 2.19 15.20 15.09
CA PRO A 74 2.07 16.28 14.11
C PRO A 74 0.91 16.04 13.12
N CYS A 75 0.15 17.11 12.82
CA CYS A 75 -0.98 17.03 11.90
C CYS A 75 -1.32 18.43 11.34
N GLY A 76 -2.15 18.44 10.31
CA GLY A 76 -2.63 19.68 9.72
C GLY A 76 -3.41 19.49 8.43
N PRO A 77 -3.99 20.58 7.90
CA PRO A 77 -4.63 20.56 6.60
C PRO A 77 -3.66 20.09 5.53
N CYS A 78 -4.18 19.46 4.49
CA CYS A 78 -3.40 19.09 3.33
C CYS A 78 -4.12 19.42 2.03
N SER A 79 -3.33 19.48 0.96
CA SER A 79 -3.80 19.70 -0.40
C SER A 79 -3.27 18.60 -1.29
N GLU A 80 -4.16 17.91 -1.97
CA GLU A 80 -3.82 16.81 -2.84
C GLU A 80 -3.91 17.24 -4.29
N LEU A 81 -3.02 16.69 -5.10
CA LEU A 81 -3.07 16.81 -6.56
C LEU A 81 -3.60 15.50 -7.15
N HIS A 82 -4.68 15.62 -7.89
CA HIS A 82 -5.35 14.52 -8.58
C HIS A 82 -5.20 14.66 -10.08
N LEU A 83 -5.11 13.52 -10.77
CA LEU A 83 -5.05 13.46 -12.23
C LEU A 83 -6.26 12.74 -12.79
N ASP A 84 -6.94 13.37 -13.73
CA ASP A 84 -8.03 12.78 -14.52
C ASP A 84 -7.47 11.88 -15.62
N LEU A 85 -7.74 10.58 -15.47
CA LEU A 85 -7.36 9.51 -16.39
C LEU A 85 -8.51 9.09 -17.31
N THR A 86 -9.65 9.80 -17.29
CA THR A 86 -10.72 9.51 -18.24
C THR A 86 -10.23 9.73 -19.67
N PRO A 87 -10.75 9.00 -20.67
CA PRO A 87 -10.27 9.13 -22.04
C PRO A 87 -10.27 10.57 -22.57
N TYR A 88 -11.23 11.39 -22.16
CA TYR A 88 -11.41 12.75 -22.64
C TYR A 88 -10.94 13.84 -21.66
N GLY A 89 -10.61 13.50 -20.41
CA GLY A 89 -10.24 14.48 -19.39
C GLY A 89 -11.37 15.43 -19.02
N ASP A 90 -12.58 14.94 -18.98
CA ASP A 90 -13.81 15.74 -18.90
C ASP A 90 -14.61 15.53 -17.59
N SER A 91 -13.95 14.96 -16.56
CA SER A 91 -14.61 14.70 -15.26
C SER A 91 -15.06 15.98 -14.53
N LYS A 92 -14.48 17.14 -14.86
CA LYS A 92 -14.76 18.44 -14.23
C LYS A 92 -14.70 18.39 -12.70
N GLY A 93 -13.76 17.63 -12.16
CA GLY A 93 -13.57 17.46 -10.72
C GLY A 93 -14.55 16.51 -10.02
N SER A 94 -15.56 15.99 -10.72
CA SER A 94 -16.60 15.14 -10.09
C SER A 94 -16.08 13.77 -9.62
N LEU A 95 -14.92 13.34 -10.10
CA LEU A 95 -14.28 12.08 -9.73
C LEU A 95 -13.19 12.24 -8.63
N VAL A 96 -12.89 13.47 -8.21
CA VAL A 96 -11.95 13.72 -7.13
C VAL A 96 -12.53 13.20 -5.81
N ASN A 97 -11.75 12.39 -5.07
CA ASN A 97 -12.17 11.76 -3.81
C ASN A 97 -13.46 10.91 -3.90
N ALA A 98 -13.78 10.41 -5.10
CA ALA A 98 -14.96 9.58 -5.36
C ALA A 98 -14.64 8.08 -5.47
N ASP A 99 -13.52 7.62 -4.92
CA ASP A 99 -13.01 6.24 -5.01
C ASP A 99 -12.93 5.72 -6.47
N SER A 100 -12.69 6.62 -7.43
CA SER A 100 -12.63 6.31 -8.86
C SER A 100 -11.20 6.03 -9.31
N HIS A 101 -10.98 4.90 -9.97
CA HIS A 101 -9.71 4.61 -10.63
C HIS A 101 -9.42 5.50 -11.86
N PHE A 102 -10.40 6.29 -12.32
CA PHE A 102 -10.24 7.26 -13.40
C PHE A 102 -9.81 8.65 -12.93
N CYS A 103 -9.71 8.90 -11.63
CA CYS A 103 -9.14 10.13 -11.11
C CYS A 103 -8.37 9.80 -9.82
N ILE A 104 -7.06 9.81 -9.92
CA ILE A 104 -6.20 9.34 -8.83
C ILE A 104 -5.41 10.48 -8.20
N GLU A 105 -5.28 10.45 -6.89
CA GLU A 105 -4.32 11.26 -6.15
C GLU A 105 -2.90 10.84 -6.55
N ILE A 106 -2.07 11.80 -6.94
CA ILE A 106 -0.66 11.57 -7.29
C ILE A 106 0.30 12.19 -6.28
N TRP A 107 -0.10 13.26 -5.58
CA TRP A 107 0.76 13.97 -4.63
C TRP A 107 -0.07 14.61 -3.53
N ASN A 108 0.37 14.48 -2.27
CA ASN A 108 -0.23 15.13 -1.11
C ASN A 108 0.76 16.15 -0.52
N LEU A 109 0.33 17.39 -0.36
CA LEU A 109 1.08 18.51 0.22
C LEU A 109 0.51 18.78 1.62
N VAL A 110 1.25 18.39 2.65
CA VAL A 110 0.78 18.46 4.04
C VAL A 110 1.32 19.72 4.72
N PHE A 111 0.43 20.52 5.30
CA PHE A 111 0.72 21.77 6.02
C PHE A 111 0.62 21.54 7.52
N ILE A 112 1.65 21.01 8.13
CA ILE A 112 1.68 20.64 9.55
C ILE A 112 1.65 21.91 10.41
N GLN A 113 0.57 22.07 11.18
CA GLN A 113 0.29 23.25 12.00
C GLN A 113 -0.06 22.92 13.44
N PHE A 114 -0.41 21.66 13.72
CA PHE A 114 -0.90 21.22 15.03
C PHE A 114 -0.18 19.97 15.51
N ASN A 115 -0.30 19.71 16.80
CA ASN A 115 0.00 18.45 17.44
C ASN A 115 -1.26 17.90 18.08
N ALA A 116 -1.65 16.68 17.74
CA ALA A 116 -2.77 15.97 18.32
C ALA A 116 -2.34 15.17 19.56
N ASP A 117 -3.13 15.21 20.63
CA ASP A 117 -2.95 14.37 21.82
C ASP A 117 -3.90 13.17 21.84
N ARG A 118 -3.72 12.26 22.82
CA ARG A 118 -4.58 11.06 22.99
C ARG A 118 -6.04 11.37 23.34
N GLN A 119 -6.33 12.57 23.78
CA GLN A 119 -7.67 13.05 24.14
C GLN A 119 -8.39 13.66 22.93
N GLY A 120 -7.72 13.76 21.78
CA GLY A 120 -8.27 14.37 20.57
C GLY A 120 -8.19 15.90 20.54
N ASN A 121 -7.36 16.51 21.41
CA ASN A 121 -7.13 17.94 21.37
C ASN A 121 -6.03 18.27 20.37
N PHE A 122 -6.17 19.40 19.68
CA PHE A 122 -5.22 19.91 18.70
C PHE A 122 -4.57 21.18 19.23
N THR A 123 -3.26 21.13 19.48
CA THR A 123 -2.49 22.27 19.97
C THR A 123 -1.68 22.86 18.82
N PRO A 124 -1.77 24.16 18.52
CA PRO A 124 -0.96 24.80 17.49
C PRO A 124 0.54 24.61 17.77
N LEU A 125 1.31 24.30 16.73
CA LEU A 125 2.76 24.25 16.79
C LEU A 125 3.35 25.67 16.81
N SER A 126 4.54 25.82 17.42
CA SER A 126 5.28 27.09 17.45
C SER A 126 5.78 27.53 16.07
N ALA A 127 5.93 26.59 15.14
CA ALA A 127 6.31 26.82 13.74
C ALA A 127 5.46 25.94 12.84
N LYS A 128 5.16 26.44 11.65
CA LYS A 128 4.49 25.67 10.58
C LYS A 128 5.53 24.92 9.77
N HIS A 129 5.20 23.71 9.36
CA HIS A 129 6.06 22.85 8.55
C HIS A 129 5.31 22.36 7.33
N VAL A 130 6.05 22.05 6.27
CA VAL A 130 5.52 21.41 5.07
C VAL A 130 6.16 20.04 4.94
N ASP A 131 5.33 19.02 4.79
CA ASP A 131 5.74 17.69 4.40
C ASP A 131 5.00 17.30 3.13
N THR A 132 5.59 16.43 2.31
CA THR A 132 4.91 15.99 1.09
C THR A 132 5.08 14.50 0.85
N GLY A 133 4.06 13.87 0.26
CA GLY A 133 4.09 12.49 -0.17
C GLY A 133 3.60 12.34 -1.60
N MET A 134 4.51 11.95 -2.51
CA MET A 134 4.16 11.64 -3.89
C MET A 134 4.10 10.12 -4.09
N GLY A 135 3.06 9.64 -4.76
CA GLY A 135 2.94 8.23 -5.13
C GLY A 135 3.88 7.89 -6.28
N PHE A 136 5.09 7.38 -5.96
CA PHE A 136 6.09 7.03 -6.97
C PHE A 136 5.53 6.07 -8.03
N GLU A 137 4.88 4.99 -7.59
CA GLU A 137 4.28 3.99 -8.47
C GLU A 137 3.12 4.57 -9.29
N ARG A 138 2.31 5.45 -8.69
CA ARG A 138 1.20 6.12 -9.37
C ARG A 138 1.71 7.01 -10.50
N VAL A 139 2.72 7.82 -10.23
CA VAL A 139 3.32 8.72 -11.24
C VAL A 139 4.00 7.92 -12.35
N ALA A 140 4.79 6.89 -12.01
CA ALA A 140 5.41 6.01 -13.00
C ALA A 140 4.37 5.30 -13.89
N ALA A 141 3.30 4.78 -13.28
CA ALA A 141 2.22 4.12 -13.99
C ALA A 141 1.50 5.07 -14.97
N VAL A 142 1.20 6.28 -14.52
CA VAL A 142 0.58 7.29 -15.39
C VAL A 142 1.47 7.62 -16.58
N LEU A 143 2.73 7.90 -16.35
CA LEU A 143 3.69 8.23 -17.42
C LEU A 143 3.80 7.13 -18.46
N GLN A 144 3.83 5.87 -18.03
CA GLN A 144 4.01 4.72 -18.91
C GLN A 144 2.71 4.32 -19.62
N SER A 145 1.59 4.20 -18.89
CA SER A 145 0.30 3.82 -19.48
C SER A 145 -0.23 4.85 -20.48
N THR A 146 0.00 6.13 -20.20
CA THR A 146 -0.43 7.22 -21.09
C THR A 146 0.59 7.56 -22.17
N LYS A 147 1.72 6.86 -22.26
CA LYS A 147 2.81 7.15 -23.20
C LYS A 147 3.26 8.61 -23.15
N GLY A 148 3.50 9.11 -21.94
CA GLY A 148 3.84 10.51 -21.71
C GLY A 148 2.64 11.46 -22.01
N PHE A 149 1.46 11.12 -21.51
CA PHE A 149 0.22 11.90 -21.61
C PHE A 149 -0.37 12.07 -23.03
N THR A 150 -0.01 11.17 -23.94
CA THR A 150 -0.54 11.20 -25.33
C THR A 150 -1.71 10.24 -25.55
N ASP A 151 -1.90 9.24 -24.67
CA ASP A 151 -2.91 8.19 -24.82
C ASP A 151 -3.54 7.85 -23.45
N PHE A 152 -4.82 8.14 -23.28
CA PHE A 152 -5.60 7.85 -22.06
C PHE A 152 -6.66 6.77 -22.30
N SER A 153 -6.51 5.98 -23.35
CA SER A 153 -7.48 4.93 -23.70
C SER A 153 -7.33 3.64 -22.86
N ASN A 154 -6.16 3.45 -22.24
CA ASN A 154 -5.86 2.25 -21.47
C ASN A 154 -5.98 2.49 -19.97
N PRO A 155 -6.42 1.49 -19.18
CA PRO A 155 -6.41 1.57 -17.73
C PRO A 155 -4.98 1.68 -17.22
N THR A 156 -4.80 2.44 -16.13
CA THR A 156 -3.50 2.61 -15.48
C THR A 156 -3.36 1.57 -14.36
N SER A 157 -2.25 0.85 -14.36
CA SER A 157 -1.89 -0.09 -13.30
C SER A 157 -0.48 0.21 -12.77
N ASN A 158 -0.33 0.34 -11.46
CA ASN A 158 0.98 0.52 -10.82
C ASN A 158 1.93 -0.64 -11.12
N TYR A 159 1.39 -1.81 -11.38
CA TYR A 159 2.15 -3.05 -11.58
C TYR A 159 2.60 -3.27 -13.02
N ASP A 160 1.98 -2.59 -13.99
CA ASP A 160 2.31 -2.71 -15.42
C ASP A 160 3.36 -1.66 -15.80
N THR A 161 4.43 -1.58 -15.01
CA THR A 161 5.49 -0.59 -15.13
C THR A 161 6.86 -1.25 -15.08
N ASP A 162 7.89 -0.54 -15.52
CA ASP A 162 9.29 -0.94 -15.40
C ASP A 162 9.76 -1.06 -13.93
N VAL A 163 8.98 -0.54 -12.98
CA VAL A 163 9.21 -0.72 -11.55
C VAL A 163 9.00 -2.17 -11.13
N PHE A 164 8.02 -2.86 -11.71
CA PHE A 164 7.65 -4.23 -11.35
C PHE A 164 8.01 -5.27 -12.41
N SER A 165 8.03 -4.93 -13.69
CA SER A 165 8.24 -5.90 -14.78
C SER A 165 9.51 -6.74 -14.63
N PRO A 166 10.69 -6.22 -14.21
CA PRO A 166 11.86 -7.07 -14.05
C PRO A 166 11.71 -8.12 -12.94
N ILE A 167 10.96 -7.76 -11.88
CA ILE A 167 10.64 -8.69 -10.78
C ILE A 167 9.67 -9.76 -11.28
N PHE A 168 8.66 -9.36 -12.05
CA PHE A 168 7.66 -10.27 -12.62
C PHE A 168 8.28 -11.22 -13.63
N ASP A 169 9.17 -10.74 -14.52
CA ASP A 169 9.92 -11.57 -15.45
C ASP A 169 10.71 -12.67 -14.70
N LYS A 170 11.30 -12.30 -13.54
CA LYS A 170 12.01 -13.28 -12.71
C LYS A 170 11.08 -14.27 -12.02
N ILE A 171 9.90 -13.83 -11.59
CA ILE A 171 8.87 -14.72 -11.04
C ILE A 171 8.40 -15.70 -12.14
N GLU A 172 8.16 -15.22 -13.36
CA GLU A 172 7.79 -16.05 -14.52
C GLU A 172 8.85 -17.12 -14.82
N GLU A 173 10.13 -16.69 -14.89
CA GLU A 173 11.28 -17.61 -15.10
C GLU A 173 11.31 -18.73 -14.05
N LEU A 174 11.06 -18.40 -12.78
CA LEU A 174 11.19 -19.35 -11.67
C LEU A 174 9.96 -20.25 -11.49
N SER A 175 8.76 -19.73 -11.78
CA SER A 175 7.48 -20.42 -11.54
C SER A 175 6.93 -21.12 -12.78
N GLY A 176 7.30 -20.65 -13.98
CA GLY A 176 6.67 -21.07 -15.23
C GLY A 176 5.23 -20.54 -15.41
N LYS A 177 4.78 -19.62 -14.55
CA LYS A 177 3.49 -18.93 -14.65
C LYS A 177 3.69 -17.57 -15.30
N SER A 178 2.68 -17.05 -16.00
CA SER A 178 2.74 -15.73 -16.64
C SER A 178 1.79 -14.73 -16.01
N TYR A 179 2.25 -13.50 -15.84
CA TYR A 179 1.45 -12.36 -15.41
C TYR A 179 0.65 -11.80 -16.59
N GLN A 180 -0.66 -11.61 -16.43
CA GLN A 180 -1.55 -11.13 -17.48
C GLN A 180 -2.31 -9.85 -17.13
N SER A 181 -1.96 -9.21 -16.00
CA SER A 181 -2.60 -7.96 -15.54
C SER A 181 -4.12 -8.03 -15.35
N THR A 182 -4.64 -9.22 -15.04
CA THR A 182 -6.07 -9.37 -14.75
C THR A 182 -6.42 -8.77 -13.39
N LEU A 183 -7.65 -8.27 -13.24
CA LEU A 183 -8.15 -7.69 -12.00
C LEU A 183 -9.42 -8.43 -11.53
N PRO A 184 -9.47 -8.84 -10.26
CA PRO A 184 -10.69 -9.41 -9.69
C PRO A 184 -11.84 -8.39 -9.69
N SER A 185 -12.93 -8.69 -10.37
CA SER A 185 -14.07 -7.77 -10.54
C SER A 185 -14.80 -7.43 -9.22
N ASN A 186 -14.74 -8.30 -8.23
CA ASN A 186 -15.42 -8.14 -6.92
C ASN A 186 -14.45 -8.18 -5.73
N GLY A 187 -13.18 -7.82 -5.95
CA GLY A 187 -12.13 -7.86 -4.92
C GLY A 187 -11.71 -9.27 -4.50
N LYS A 188 -12.26 -10.33 -5.13
CA LYS A 188 -11.84 -11.72 -4.96
C LYS A 188 -11.52 -12.34 -6.31
N PRO A 189 -10.40 -13.08 -6.43
CA PRO A 189 -10.12 -13.82 -7.65
C PRO A 189 -11.25 -14.81 -7.98
N SER A 190 -11.62 -14.88 -9.25
CA SER A 190 -12.66 -15.76 -9.78
C SER A 190 -12.11 -16.78 -10.79
N SER A 191 -10.82 -16.71 -11.08
CA SER A 191 -10.11 -17.62 -11.98
C SER A 191 -8.69 -17.88 -11.50
N ASP A 192 -8.08 -18.98 -11.95
CA ASP A 192 -6.68 -19.33 -11.66
C ASP A 192 -5.71 -18.23 -12.13
N GLN A 193 -6.04 -17.53 -13.23
CA GLN A 193 -5.20 -16.42 -13.72
C GLN A 193 -5.28 -15.20 -12.81
N GLU A 194 -6.47 -14.84 -12.32
CA GLU A 194 -6.59 -13.75 -11.34
C GLU A 194 -5.86 -14.07 -10.02
N GLU A 195 -5.90 -15.34 -9.55
CA GLU A 195 -5.11 -15.77 -8.39
C GLU A 195 -3.61 -15.67 -8.65
N THR A 196 -3.17 -16.07 -9.85
CA THR A 196 -1.80 -15.94 -10.31
C THR A 196 -1.35 -14.48 -10.28
N ASP A 197 -2.11 -13.59 -10.92
CA ASP A 197 -1.78 -12.17 -11.03
C ASP A 197 -1.78 -11.46 -9.67
N VAL A 198 -2.68 -11.81 -8.77
CA VAL A 198 -2.67 -11.34 -7.38
C VAL A 198 -1.39 -11.77 -6.66
N ALA A 199 -0.96 -13.03 -6.85
CA ALA A 199 0.26 -13.54 -6.25
C ALA A 199 1.50 -12.79 -6.75
N PHE A 200 1.60 -12.50 -8.06
CA PHE A 200 2.67 -11.68 -8.63
C PHE A 200 2.75 -10.29 -7.98
N ARG A 201 1.60 -9.60 -7.87
CA ARG A 201 1.54 -8.26 -7.26
C ARG A 201 1.95 -8.27 -5.80
N VAL A 202 1.42 -9.21 -5.02
CA VAL A 202 1.77 -9.35 -3.60
C VAL A 202 3.26 -9.63 -3.42
N ILE A 203 3.82 -10.55 -4.18
CA ILE A 203 5.24 -10.92 -4.08
C ILE A 203 6.12 -9.75 -4.49
N GLY A 204 5.83 -9.09 -5.61
CA GLY A 204 6.63 -7.96 -6.11
C GLY A 204 6.60 -6.76 -5.17
N ASP A 205 5.43 -6.40 -4.66
CA ASP A 205 5.26 -5.32 -3.69
C ASP A 205 6.00 -5.63 -2.37
N HIS A 206 5.77 -6.83 -1.82
CA HIS A 206 6.37 -7.23 -0.56
C HIS A 206 7.90 -7.39 -0.65
N LEU A 207 8.43 -7.83 -1.78
CA LEU A 207 9.88 -7.89 -2.01
C LEU A 207 10.54 -6.53 -1.82
N ARG A 208 9.94 -5.48 -2.39
CA ARG A 208 10.45 -4.10 -2.27
C ARG A 208 10.44 -3.64 -0.81
N ALA A 209 9.32 -3.79 -0.11
CA ALA A 209 9.22 -3.44 1.31
C ALA A 209 10.25 -4.20 2.17
N LEU A 210 10.45 -5.49 1.91
CA LEU A 210 11.40 -6.34 2.63
C LEU A 210 12.85 -5.90 2.39
N CYS A 211 13.25 -5.73 1.12
CA CYS A 211 14.62 -5.39 0.77
C CYS A 211 15.04 -4.04 1.35
N PHE A 212 14.23 -3.01 1.20
CA PHE A 212 14.52 -1.69 1.75
C PHE A 212 14.57 -1.70 3.28
N SER A 213 13.58 -2.33 3.94
CA SER A 213 13.57 -2.40 5.40
C SER A 213 14.78 -3.14 5.96
N ILE A 214 15.19 -4.26 5.33
CA ILE A 214 16.39 -4.99 5.75
C ILE A 214 17.64 -4.16 5.48
N ALA A 215 17.70 -3.44 4.35
CA ALA A 215 18.79 -2.52 4.05
C ALA A 215 18.91 -1.41 5.11
N ASP A 216 17.80 -0.93 5.67
CA ASP A 216 17.75 0.04 6.77
C ASP A 216 18.04 -0.58 8.16
N GLY A 217 18.26 -1.90 8.22
CA GLY A 217 18.61 -2.62 9.44
C GLY A 217 17.44 -3.17 10.25
N ILE A 218 16.22 -3.17 9.69
CA ILE A 218 15.05 -3.79 10.31
C ILE A 218 14.99 -5.26 9.87
N LEU A 219 15.18 -6.18 10.79
CA LEU A 219 15.15 -7.61 10.52
C LEU A 219 13.79 -8.22 10.92
N PRO A 220 13.28 -9.24 10.21
CA PRO A 220 12.10 -9.97 10.65
C PRO A 220 12.25 -10.49 12.09
N GLY A 221 11.23 -10.28 12.92
CA GLY A 221 11.30 -10.62 14.35
C GLY A 221 9.91 -10.89 14.96
N ASN A 222 9.84 -10.96 16.29
CA ASN A 222 8.62 -11.29 17.04
C ASN A 222 7.91 -10.08 17.64
N THR A 223 8.53 -8.90 17.62
CA THR A 223 8.01 -7.70 18.28
C THR A 223 8.05 -6.49 17.36
N ASP A 224 7.14 -5.55 17.57
CA ASP A 224 7.11 -4.23 16.97
C ASP A 224 7.24 -4.25 15.42
N ARG A 225 7.99 -3.32 14.86
CA ARG A 225 8.24 -3.23 13.40
C ARG A 225 8.87 -4.49 12.80
N ASN A 226 9.68 -5.20 13.59
CA ASN A 226 10.30 -6.46 13.16
C ASN A 226 9.24 -7.56 12.91
N TYR A 227 8.19 -7.58 13.76
CA TYR A 227 7.05 -8.49 13.57
C TYR A 227 6.23 -8.13 12.30
N VAL A 228 6.04 -6.84 12.03
CA VAL A 228 5.37 -6.40 10.80
C VAL A 228 6.12 -6.90 9.56
N LEU A 229 7.46 -6.79 9.56
CA LEU A 229 8.29 -7.26 8.46
C LEU A 229 8.19 -8.78 8.27
N ARG A 230 8.19 -9.53 9.37
CA ARG A 230 7.97 -10.99 9.34
C ARG A 230 6.60 -11.35 8.76
N ARG A 231 5.54 -10.61 9.10
CA ARG A 231 4.20 -10.81 8.55
C ARG A 231 4.16 -10.59 7.04
N ILE A 232 4.80 -9.53 6.55
CA ILE A 232 4.90 -9.20 5.12
C ILE A 232 5.57 -10.37 4.38
N LEU A 233 6.72 -10.84 4.87
CA LEU A 233 7.43 -11.98 4.26
C LEU A 233 6.56 -13.24 4.22
N ARG A 234 5.95 -13.62 5.35
CA ARG A 234 5.12 -14.82 5.44
C ARG A 234 3.89 -14.76 4.54
N ARG A 235 3.29 -13.58 4.38
CA ARG A 235 2.22 -13.37 3.42
C ARG A 235 2.71 -13.62 1.98
N GLY A 236 3.83 -13.04 1.59
CA GLY A 236 4.41 -13.27 0.26
C GLY A 236 4.76 -14.74 0.01
N VAL A 237 5.34 -15.42 0.99
CA VAL A 237 5.67 -16.86 0.90
C VAL A 237 4.40 -17.71 0.70
N ARG A 238 3.32 -17.38 1.41
CA ARG A 238 2.04 -18.07 1.22
C ARG A 238 1.49 -17.88 -0.21
N TYR A 239 1.57 -16.66 -0.76
CA TYR A 239 1.18 -16.43 -2.16
C TYR A 239 2.10 -17.15 -3.15
N GLY A 240 3.35 -17.39 -2.78
CA GLY A 240 4.26 -18.23 -3.55
C GLY A 240 3.74 -19.64 -3.79
N ARG A 241 2.95 -20.21 -2.85
CA ARG A 241 2.31 -21.51 -3.04
C ARG A 241 1.31 -21.51 -4.20
N ASN A 242 0.62 -20.41 -4.47
CA ASN A 242 -0.28 -20.28 -5.63
C ASN A 242 0.50 -20.33 -6.96
N LEU A 243 1.79 -20.01 -6.93
CA LEU A 243 2.68 -20.08 -8.09
C LEU A 243 3.49 -21.38 -8.17
N GLY A 244 3.32 -22.29 -7.19
CA GLY A 244 4.02 -23.57 -7.14
C GLY A 244 5.41 -23.50 -6.51
N PHE A 245 5.74 -22.47 -5.75
CA PHE A 245 7.00 -22.39 -5.02
C PHE A 245 6.94 -23.21 -3.72
N ASP A 246 7.62 -24.34 -3.66
CA ASP A 246 7.78 -25.16 -2.46
C ASP A 246 9.06 -24.82 -1.69
N ASP A 247 10.09 -24.41 -2.40
CA ASP A 247 11.38 -23.99 -1.85
C ASP A 247 11.46 -22.45 -1.66
N PRO A 248 12.39 -21.96 -0.83
CA PRO A 248 12.66 -20.53 -0.69
C PRO A 248 12.99 -19.85 -2.02
N PHE A 249 12.32 -18.75 -2.33
CA PHE A 249 12.46 -18.06 -3.61
C PHE A 249 12.70 -16.55 -3.49
N PHE A 250 12.28 -15.87 -2.41
CA PHE A 250 12.46 -14.43 -2.25
C PHE A 250 13.92 -13.98 -2.40
N HIS A 251 14.87 -14.77 -1.86
CA HIS A 251 16.29 -14.48 -1.99
C HIS A 251 16.81 -14.56 -3.45
N LYS A 252 16.07 -15.21 -4.35
CA LYS A 252 16.39 -15.27 -5.79
C LYS A 252 15.83 -14.06 -6.54
N LEU A 253 14.81 -13.40 -5.99
CA LEU A 253 14.21 -12.18 -6.54
C LEU A 253 14.95 -10.92 -6.07
N ALA A 254 15.49 -10.92 -4.86
CA ALA A 254 16.15 -9.75 -4.28
C ALA A 254 17.29 -9.18 -5.15
N PRO A 255 18.16 -10.00 -5.81
CA PRO A 255 19.17 -9.47 -6.72
C PRO A 255 18.60 -8.62 -7.86
N VAL A 256 17.45 -8.99 -8.43
CA VAL A 256 16.81 -8.23 -9.52
C VAL A 256 16.44 -6.83 -9.07
N LEU A 257 15.82 -6.70 -7.90
CA LEU A 257 15.49 -5.41 -7.31
C LEU A 257 16.75 -4.58 -7.02
N ILE A 258 17.79 -5.22 -6.49
CA ILE A 258 19.04 -4.56 -6.14
C ILE A 258 19.75 -4.06 -7.40
N ASP A 259 19.81 -4.85 -8.44
CA ASP A 259 20.40 -4.48 -9.73
C ASP A 259 19.63 -3.31 -10.39
N GLN A 260 18.30 -3.25 -10.20
CA GLN A 260 17.44 -2.18 -10.71
C GLN A 260 17.61 -0.85 -9.95
N LEU A 261 17.64 -0.90 -8.61
CA LEU A 261 17.54 0.29 -7.76
C LEU A 261 18.83 0.62 -6.99
N GLY A 262 19.80 -0.28 -6.94
CA GLY A 262 21.01 -0.12 -6.13
C GLY A 262 21.91 1.04 -6.54
N SER A 263 21.85 1.50 -7.80
CA SER A 263 22.58 2.70 -8.25
C SER A 263 22.02 3.99 -7.64
N ILE A 264 20.72 4.00 -7.33
CA ILE A 264 20.02 5.15 -6.73
C ILE A 264 20.01 5.02 -5.20
N PHE A 265 19.85 3.78 -4.71
CA PHE A 265 19.80 3.43 -3.29
C PHE A 265 20.99 2.50 -2.93
N PRO A 266 22.19 3.07 -2.74
CA PRO A 266 23.42 2.28 -2.56
C PRO A 266 23.43 1.39 -1.31
N GLU A 267 22.54 1.62 -0.35
CA GLU A 267 22.33 0.76 0.82
C GLU A 267 21.82 -0.64 0.43
N LEU A 268 21.06 -0.77 -0.64
CA LEU A 268 20.62 -2.07 -1.17
C LEU A 268 21.82 -2.91 -1.60
N GLU A 269 22.72 -2.34 -2.40
CA GLU A 269 23.92 -3.03 -2.87
C GLU A 269 24.88 -3.38 -1.73
N LYS A 270 25.13 -2.42 -0.81
CA LYS A 270 25.97 -2.63 0.36
C LYS A 270 25.50 -3.76 1.26
N ARG A 271 24.20 -4.03 1.29
CA ARG A 271 23.58 -5.03 2.17
C ARG A 271 23.00 -6.23 1.44
N LYS A 272 23.34 -6.42 0.16
CA LYS A 272 22.85 -7.50 -0.70
C LYS A 272 22.93 -8.87 -0.03
N ASP A 273 24.08 -9.23 0.53
CA ASP A 273 24.27 -10.52 1.20
C ASP A 273 23.39 -10.67 2.45
N LEU A 274 23.23 -9.60 3.23
CA LEU A 274 22.36 -9.60 4.41
C LEU A 274 20.90 -9.78 4.01
N ILE A 275 20.45 -9.07 2.99
CA ILE A 275 19.08 -9.16 2.46
C ILE A 275 18.80 -10.58 2.02
N CYS A 276 19.63 -11.15 1.12
CA CYS A 276 19.42 -12.49 0.59
C CYS A 276 19.44 -13.56 1.69
N LYS A 277 20.40 -13.52 2.60
CA LYS A 277 20.51 -14.50 3.70
C LYS A 277 19.34 -14.41 4.68
N THR A 278 18.89 -13.19 5.01
CA THR A 278 17.74 -12.97 5.88
C THR A 278 16.47 -13.53 5.28
N LEU A 279 16.18 -13.19 4.03
CA LEU A 279 15.00 -13.69 3.31
C LEU A 279 15.02 -15.22 3.24
N GLN A 280 16.13 -15.81 2.82
CA GLN A 280 16.27 -17.26 2.70
C GLN A 280 16.07 -17.98 4.04
N SER A 281 16.66 -17.47 5.11
CA SER A 281 16.59 -18.10 6.43
C SER A 281 15.18 -18.05 7.02
N GLU A 282 14.51 -16.89 6.95
CA GLU A 282 13.13 -16.73 7.44
C GLU A 282 12.14 -17.55 6.63
N GLU A 283 12.27 -17.58 5.31
CA GLU A 283 11.43 -18.37 4.43
C GLU A 283 11.61 -19.86 4.66
N THR A 284 12.87 -20.34 4.75
CA THR A 284 13.19 -21.74 5.08
C THR A 284 12.58 -22.15 6.43
N SER A 285 12.62 -21.26 7.41
CA SER A 285 12.04 -21.54 8.74
C SER A 285 10.52 -21.62 8.68
N PHE A 286 9.87 -20.74 7.90
CA PHE A 286 8.42 -20.72 7.79
C PHE A 286 7.89 -21.89 6.95
N ASN A 287 8.57 -22.27 5.88
CA ASN A 287 8.18 -23.39 5.01
C ASN A 287 8.04 -24.71 5.78
N LYS A 288 8.81 -24.92 6.86
CA LYS A 288 8.69 -26.13 7.69
C LYS A 288 7.29 -26.32 8.31
N THR A 289 6.56 -25.25 8.51
CA THR A 289 5.24 -25.27 9.17
C THR A 289 4.11 -24.81 8.27
N LEU A 290 4.43 -24.13 7.17
CA LEU A 290 3.46 -23.50 6.27
C LEU A 290 2.46 -24.52 5.69
N ASP A 291 2.95 -25.55 5.05
CA ASP A 291 2.09 -26.53 4.35
C ASP A 291 1.17 -27.25 5.33
N ARG A 292 1.70 -27.63 6.51
CA ARG A 292 0.90 -28.23 7.57
C ARG A 292 -0.16 -27.28 8.12
N GLY A 293 0.15 -25.99 8.23
CA GLY A 293 -0.81 -24.97 8.67
C GLY A 293 -1.91 -24.75 7.64
N ILE A 294 -1.58 -24.71 6.36
CA ILE A 294 -2.56 -24.64 5.25
C ILE A 294 -3.47 -25.86 5.26
N ASP A 295 -2.90 -27.07 5.39
CA ASP A 295 -3.68 -28.31 5.45
C ASP A 295 -4.64 -28.34 6.65
N LEU A 296 -4.19 -27.88 7.81
CA LEU A 296 -5.05 -27.79 8.99
C LEU A 296 -6.16 -26.76 8.81
N PHE A 297 -5.84 -25.59 8.24
CA PHE A 297 -6.84 -24.59 7.93
C PHE A 297 -7.91 -25.14 6.98
N ASN A 298 -7.50 -25.77 5.88
CA ASN A 298 -8.42 -26.36 4.90
C ASN A 298 -9.31 -27.46 5.48
N ARG A 299 -8.79 -28.22 6.44
CA ARG A 299 -9.60 -29.23 7.16
C ARG A 299 -10.61 -28.59 8.10
N GLU A 300 -10.24 -27.55 8.82
CA GLU A 300 -11.11 -26.82 9.76
C GLU A 300 -12.29 -26.18 9.04
N ILE A 301 -12.05 -25.56 7.88
CA ILE A 301 -13.09 -24.87 7.12
C ILE A 301 -13.96 -25.82 6.30
N LYS A 302 -13.57 -27.11 6.18
CA LYS A 302 -14.31 -28.07 5.37
C LYS A 302 -15.73 -28.25 5.89
N GLY A 303 -16.69 -27.87 5.07
CA GLY A 303 -18.12 -27.98 5.39
C GLY A 303 -18.69 -26.75 6.12
N LEU A 304 -17.89 -25.72 6.40
CA LEU A 304 -18.41 -24.44 6.86
C LEU A 304 -19.17 -23.73 5.73
N LYS A 305 -20.26 -23.07 6.10
CA LYS A 305 -21.06 -22.25 5.16
C LYS A 305 -20.44 -20.86 5.03
N ASP A 306 -20.68 -20.21 3.91
CA ASP A 306 -20.33 -18.82 3.71
C ASP A 306 -20.85 -17.94 4.86
N GLY A 307 -20.01 -17.04 5.36
CA GLY A 307 -20.30 -16.21 6.53
C GLY A 307 -20.07 -16.90 7.90
N ALA A 308 -19.69 -18.19 7.93
CA ALA A 308 -19.38 -18.85 9.20
C ALA A 308 -18.14 -18.27 9.88
N GLN A 309 -18.07 -18.42 11.20
CA GLN A 309 -16.97 -17.93 12.01
C GLN A 309 -16.04 -19.09 12.41
N ILE A 310 -14.74 -18.93 12.11
CA ILE A 310 -13.67 -19.83 12.56
C ILE A 310 -13.35 -19.51 14.02
N PRO A 311 -13.22 -20.52 14.91
CA PRO A 311 -12.94 -20.31 16.33
C PRO A 311 -11.60 -19.58 16.57
N GLY A 312 -11.60 -18.66 17.51
CA GLY A 312 -10.39 -17.92 17.92
C GLY A 312 -9.29 -18.83 18.50
N THR A 313 -9.68 -19.89 19.19
CA THR A 313 -8.76 -20.94 19.70
C THR A 313 -8.04 -21.67 18.55
N PHE A 314 -8.70 -21.90 17.44
CA PHE A 314 -8.06 -22.49 16.26
C PHE A 314 -7.10 -21.50 15.58
N ALA A 315 -7.49 -20.25 15.43
CA ALA A 315 -6.61 -19.19 14.91
C ALA A 315 -5.38 -19.01 15.79
N PHE A 316 -5.54 -19.07 17.13
CA PHE A 316 -4.44 -19.04 18.08
C PHE A 316 -3.49 -20.25 17.92
N LYS A 317 -4.02 -21.44 17.72
CA LYS A 317 -3.21 -22.64 17.45
C LYS A 317 -2.36 -22.49 16.18
N LEU A 318 -2.91 -21.92 15.10
CA LEU A 318 -2.15 -21.62 13.89
C LEU A 318 -1.03 -20.61 14.17
N TYR A 319 -1.32 -19.59 14.98
CA TYR A 319 -0.34 -18.57 15.36
C TYR A 319 0.78 -19.14 16.23
N ASP A 320 0.43 -19.79 17.34
CA ASP A 320 1.37 -20.26 18.35
C ASP A 320 2.21 -21.45 17.89
N THR A 321 1.59 -22.42 17.24
CA THR A 321 2.23 -23.70 16.89
C THR A 321 2.84 -23.69 15.49
N TYR A 322 2.18 -23.03 14.54
CA TYR A 322 2.58 -23.06 13.12
C TYR A 322 3.17 -21.74 12.63
N GLY A 323 3.21 -20.74 13.50
CA GLY A 323 3.79 -19.45 13.16
C GLY A 323 3.03 -18.65 12.11
N PHE A 324 1.73 -18.94 11.95
CA PHE A 324 0.86 -18.14 11.08
C PHE A 324 0.57 -16.80 11.77
N PRO A 325 0.96 -15.66 11.20
CA PRO A 325 0.47 -14.38 11.66
C PRO A 325 -1.06 -14.36 11.65
N PHE A 326 -1.68 -13.73 12.65
CA PHE A 326 -3.14 -13.72 12.76
C PHE A 326 -3.82 -13.12 11.53
N ASP A 327 -3.25 -12.05 10.97
CA ASP A 327 -3.76 -11.44 9.73
C ASP A 327 -3.68 -12.38 8.51
N LEU A 328 -2.73 -13.31 8.47
CA LEU A 328 -2.68 -14.34 7.42
C LEU A 328 -3.86 -15.31 7.57
N THR A 329 -4.17 -15.74 8.79
CA THR A 329 -5.35 -16.57 9.06
C THR A 329 -6.65 -15.82 8.70
N GLN A 330 -6.73 -14.51 9.06
CA GLN A 330 -7.87 -13.66 8.66
C GLN A 330 -7.99 -13.51 7.14
N LEU A 331 -6.88 -13.36 6.45
CA LEU A 331 -6.84 -13.28 4.98
C LEU A 331 -7.39 -14.57 4.36
N MET A 332 -6.87 -15.72 4.79
CA MET A 332 -7.33 -17.03 4.31
C MET A 332 -8.83 -17.26 4.63
N GLY A 333 -9.29 -16.81 5.79
CA GLY A 333 -10.72 -16.83 6.14
C GLY A 333 -11.55 -16.01 5.14
N ARG A 334 -11.17 -14.75 4.89
CA ARG A 334 -11.87 -13.86 3.94
C ARG A 334 -11.87 -14.40 2.51
N GLU A 335 -10.77 -14.97 2.05
CA GLU A 335 -10.68 -15.62 0.73
C GLU A 335 -11.72 -16.75 0.58
N ASN A 336 -12.04 -17.43 1.68
CA ASN A 336 -13.04 -18.50 1.74
C ASN A 336 -14.44 -18.04 2.19
N GLY A 337 -14.71 -16.73 2.25
CA GLY A 337 -16.01 -16.19 2.67
C GLY A 337 -16.29 -16.32 4.18
N LEU A 338 -15.27 -16.53 5.01
CA LEU A 338 -15.38 -16.78 6.44
C LEU A 338 -14.87 -15.62 7.28
N THR A 339 -15.32 -15.54 8.53
CA THR A 339 -14.84 -14.61 9.56
C THR A 339 -14.03 -15.34 10.62
N ILE A 340 -13.29 -14.59 11.46
CA ILE A 340 -12.54 -15.18 12.59
C ILE A 340 -13.08 -14.59 13.90
N ASP A 341 -13.17 -15.41 14.94
CA ASP A 341 -13.44 -14.97 16.31
C ASP A 341 -12.22 -14.26 16.90
N ILE A 342 -12.17 -12.93 16.74
CA ILE A 342 -11.06 -12.08 17.20
C ILE A 342 -10.99 -12.09 18.72
N ALA A 343 -12.12 -11.97 19.42
CA ALA A 343 -12.16 -11.92 20.88
C ALA A 343 -11.66 -13.22 21.51
N GLY A 344 -12.01 -14.36 20.94
CA GLY A 344 -11.48 -15.67 21.35
C GLY A 344 -9.97 -15.78 21.11
N PHE A 345 -9.46 -15.28 20.00
CA PHE A 345 -8.01 -15.22 19.73
C PHE A 345 -7.26 -14.36 20.76
N GLU A 346 -7.78 -13.16 21.05
CA GLU A 346 -7.17 -12.24 22.01
C GLU A 346 -7.13 -12.83 23.43
N THR A 347 -8.20 -13.54 23.81
CA THR A 347 -8.26 -14.26 25.11
C THR A 347 -7.15 -15.30 25.25
N GLU A 348 -6.92 -16.10 24.22
CA GLU A 348 -5.84 -17.09 24.20
C GLU A 348 -4.46 -16.42 24.24
N MET A 349 -4.27 -15.30 23.49
CA MET A 349 -3.04 -14.51 23.52
C MET A 349 -2.73 -13.96 24.91
N GLU A 350 -3.74 -13.44 25.63
CA GLU A 350 -3.56 -12.96 27.01
C GLU A 350 -3.19 -14.10 27.95
N THR A 351 -3.84 -15.24 27.79
CA THR A 351 -3.55 -16.46 28.61
C THR A 351 -2.11 -16.91 28.39
N GLN A 352 -1.63 -16.93 27.16
CA GLN A 352 -0.23 -17.25 26.85
C GLN A 352 0.74 -16.24 27.49
N LYS A 353 0.45 -14.93 27.38
CA LYS A 353 1.29 -13.88 27.97
C LYS A 353 1.38 -14.00 29.50
N LYS A 354 0.31 -14.41 30.18
CA LYS A 354 0.30 -14.66 31.62
C LYS A 354 1.20 -15.84 31.97
N ARG A 355 1.06 -16.98 31.27
CA ARG A 355 1.90 -18.18 31.45
C ARG A 355 3.39 -17.93 31.20
N ALA A 356 3.73 -17.04 30.26
CA ALA A 356 5.13 -16.70 29.97
C ALA A 356 5.76 -15.74 30.99
N ARG A 357 4.96 -15.13 31.87
CA ARG A 357 5.42 -14.25 32.97
C ARG A 357 5.56 -14.97 34.31
N GLU A 358 4.92 -16.12 34.48
CA GLU A 358 5.08 -17.06 35.58
C GLU A 358 6.30 -17.97 35.37
#